data_f49d8d9c89a8469b96567552d2dccd61
#
_entry.id   f49d8d9c89a8469b96567552d2dccd61
#
_cell.length_a   1.000
_cell.length_b   1.000
_cell.length_c   1.000
_cell.angle_alpha   90.00
_cell.angle_beta   90.00
_cell.angle_gamma   90.00
#
_symmetry.space_group_name_H-M   'P 1'
#
loop_
_entity.id
_entity.type
_entity.pdbx_description
1 polymer ?
#
loop_
_entity_poly.entity_id
_entity_poly.type
_entity_poly.pdbx_seq_one_letter_code
_entity_poly.pdbx_strand_id
1 'polypeptide(L)'
;YKRQGLFTPLRELFAQVPEARARGYSPGRFSFNVRGGRCEACQGDGLIKVEMHFLPDVYVPCDVCHGKRYNRETLEILYKGFNINDVLEMTVEDALKLFEPVPSIARKLETLVDVGLSYIKLGQSATTLSGGEAQRVKLSKELSRRDTGRTLYILDEPTTGLHFHDIEALLGVLHKLRDEGNTVVVIEHNLDVIKTADWIVDLGPEGGHRGGTILVTGTPEDVAACPQSYTGQFLARMLPSTSARPERPAAVANKPDARPPRKVKPCLLYTSLMA
;
A
#
# COMPACT_ATOMS: atom_id res chain seq x y z
N TYR A 1 -2.15 5.08 -9.20
CA TYR A 1 -3.39 4.30 -9.37
C TYR A 1 -3.57 3.72 -10.77
N LYS A 2 -3.03 4.32 -11.85
CA LYS A 2 -3.00 3.69 -13.19
C LYS A 2 -2.41 2.28 -13.16
N ARG A 3 -1.38 2.06 -12.36
CA ARG A 3 -0.68 0.76 -12.26
C ARG A 3 -1.48 -0.32 -11.55
N GLN A 4 -2.49 0.04 -10.73
CA GLN A 4 -3.36 -0.94 -10.05
C GLN A 4 -4.46 -1.49 -10.95
N GLY A 5 -4.66 -0.92 -12.14
CA GLY A 5 -5.73 -1.32 -13.04
C GLY A 5 -7.14 -0.91 -12.56
N LEU A 6 -7.26 -0.01 -11.56
CA LEU A 6 -8.54 0.50 -11.05
C LEU A 6 -9.25 1.37 -12.11
N PHE A 7 -8.50 2.15 -12.87
CA PHE A 7 -9.07 3.05 -13.87
C PHE A 7 -9.72 2.35 -15.07
N THR A 8 -9.32 1.13 -15.40
CA THR A 8 -9.92 0.38 -16.50
C THR A 8 -11.38 0.07 -16.20
N PRO A 9 -11.74 -0.64 -15.10
CA PRO A 9 -13.14 -0.89 -14.79
C PRO A 9 -13.94 0.40 -14.50
N LEU A 10 -13.33 1.46 -13.97
CA LEU A 10 -14.01 2.76 -13.80
C LEU A 10 -14.42 3.36 -15.16
N ARG A 11 -13.52 3.38 -16.14
CA ARG A 11 -13.82 3.90 -17.49
C ARG A 11 -14.86 3.05 -18.20
N GLU A 12 -14.79 1.73 -18.05
CA GLU A 12 -15.79 0.81 -18.58
C GLU A 12 -17.16 1.07 -17.97
N LEU A 13 -17.24 1.28 -16.65
CA LEU A 13 -18.48 1.61 -15.95
C LEU A 13 -19.09 2.91 -16.48
N PHE A 14 -18.31 3.99 -16.60
CA PHE A 14 -18.80 5.26 -17.14
C PHE A 14 -19.25 5.15 -18.60
N ALA A 15 -18.57 4.34 -19.43
CA ALA A 15 -18.98 4.10 -20.80
C ALA A 15 -20.28 3.29 -20.91
N GLN A 16 -20.65 2.53 -19.87
CA GLN A 16 -21.90 1.76 -19.80
C GLN A 16 -23.10 2.58 -19.31
N VAL A 17 -22.89 3.79 -18.79
CA VAL A 17 -23.99 4.68 -18.41
C VAL A 17 -24.87 4.96 -19.62
N PRO A 18 -26.22 4.91 -19.50
CA PRO A 18 -27.14 5.07 -20.62
C PRO A 18 -26.87 6.31 -21.49
N GLU A 19 -26.57 7.43 -20.87
CA GLU A 19 -26.26 8.67 -21.57
C GLU A 19 -24.93 8.60 -22.35
N ALA A 20 -23.89 7.97 -21.79
CA ALA A 20 -22.62 7.74 -22.48
C ALA A 20 -22.81 6.83 -23.70
N ARG A 21 -23.63 5.78 -23.56
CA ARG A 21 -23.99 4.88 -24.67
C ARG A 21 -24.78 5.58 -25.76
N ALA A 22 -25.74 6.41 -25.39
CA ALA A 22 -26.52 7.20 -26.34
C ALA A 22 -25.66 8.17 -27.16
N ARG A 23 -24.60 8.70 -26.56
CA ARG A 23 -23.63 9.58 -27.22
C ARG A 23 -22.50 8.81 -27.93
N GLY A 24 -22.48 7.48 -27.88
CA GLY A 24 -21.43 6.64 -28.49
C GLY A 24 -20.07 6.75 -27.81
N TYR A 25 -20.01 7.08 -26.51
CA TYR A 25 -18.77 7.27 -25.78
C TYR A 25 -18.13 5.93 -25.41
N SER A 26 -16.93 5.71 -25.89
CA SER A 26 -16.11 4.55 -25.54
C SER A 26 -15.37 4.76 -24.20
N PRO A 27 -14.83 3.69 -23.55
CA PRO A 27 -14.04 3.82 -22.33
C PRO A 27 -12.84 4.76 -22.45
N GLY A 28 -12.29 4.93 -23.68
CA GLY A 28 -11.21 5.88 -23.96
C GLY A 28 -11.59 7.33 -23.70
N ARG A 29 -12.87 7.69 -23.84
CA ARG A 29 -13.39 9.04 -23.56
C ARG A 29 -13.15 9.46 -22.11
N PHE A 30 -13.23 8.53 -21.17
CA PHE A 30 -13.04 8.75 -19.74
C PHE A 30 -11.58 8.60 -19.30
N SER A 31 -10.64 8.64 -20.23
CA SER A 31 -9.20 8.65 -19.95
C SER A 31 -8.65 10.06 -20.07
N PHE A 32 -8.04 10.59 -19.01
CA PHE A 32 -7.36 11.89 -19.09
C PHE A 32 -6.01 11.84 -19.86
N ASN A 33 -5.58 10.68 -20.36
CA ASN A 33 -4.36 10.54 -21.16
C ASN A 33 -4.63 10.42 -22.67
N VAL A 34 -5.88 10.16 -23.04
CA VAL A 34 -6.26 9.90 -24.44
C VAL A 34 -7.06 11.10 -24.95
N ARG A 35 -6.80 11.50 -26.18
CA ARG A 35 -7.57 12.56 -26.85
C ARG A 35 -9.04 12.18 -26.96
N GLY A 36 -9.89 13.20 -26.96
CA GLY A 36 -11.33 13.06 -27.18
C GLY A 36 -12.18 13.39 -25.95
N GLY A 37 -11.76 12.98 -24.73
CA GLY A 37 -12.49 13.31 -23.50
C GLY A 37 -11.73 14.18 -22.51
N ARG A 38 -10.42 14.28 -22.65
CA ARG A 38 -9.59 15.12 -21.82
C ARG A 38 -9.66 16.60 -22.21
N CYS A 39 -9.31 17.48 -21.31
CA CYS A 39 -9.04 18.87 -21.64
C CYS A 39 -7.77 18.96 -22.50
N GLU A 40 -7.88 19.50 -23.71
CA GLU A 40 -6.72 19.59 -24.62
C GLU A 40 -5.77 20.73 -24.24
N ALA A 41 -6.24 21.78 -23.53
CA ALA A 41 -5.39 22.86 -23.08
C ALA A 41 -4.29 22.40 -22.09
N CYS A 42 -4.68 21.57 -21.10
CA CYS A 42 -3.72 20.98 -20.13
C CYS A 42 -3.40 19.50 -20.44
N GLN A 43 -3.85 18.97 -21.56
CA GLN A 43 -3.66 17.57 -21.98
C GLN A 43 -4.09 16.53 -20.93
N GLY A 44 -5.03 16.90 -20.04
CA GLY A 44 -5.55 16.03 -18.99
C GLY A 44 -4.82 16.12 -17.66
N ASP A 45 -3.80 16.96 -17.50
CA ASP A 45 -3.08 17.11 -16.24
C ASP A 45 -3.85 17.95 -15.21
N GLY A 46 -4.79 18.80 -15.67
CA GLY A 46 -5.53 19.73 -14.83
C GLY A 46 -4.72 20.97 -14.44
N LEU A 47 -3.42 20.92 -14.60
CA LEU A 47 -2.46 21.97 -14.29
C LEU A 47 -1.70 22.38 -15.54
N ILE A 48 -1.28 23.61 -15.59
CA ILE A 48 -0.35 24.16 -16.61
C ILE A 48 0.98 24.45 -15.91
N LYS A 49 2.05 23.92 -16.46
CA LYS A 49 3.41 24.21 -16.01
C LYS A 49 3.83 25.56 -16.57
N VAL A 50 4.18 26.47 -15.68
CA VAL A 50 4.79 27.76 -16.03
C VAL A 50 6.29 27.67 -15.75
N GLU A 51 7.09 27.60 -16.80
CA GLU A 51 8.54 27.54 -16.70
C GLU A 51 9.11 28.91 -16.35
N MET A 52 9.91 28.97 -15.29
CA MET A 52 10.63 30.14 -14.85
C MET A 52 12.13 29.92 -15.00
N HIS A 53 12.82 30.73 -15.83
CA HIS A 53 14.22 30.51 -16.19
C HIS A 53 15.21 30.43 -15.02
N PHE A 54 14.91 31.04 -13.87
CA PHE A 54 15.79 31.08 -12.69
C PHE A 54 15.15 30.64 -11.39
N LEU A 55 13.88 30.21 -11.42
CA LEU A 55 13.09 29.76 -10.27
C LEU A 55 12.50 28.38 -10.55
N PRO A 56 12.13 27.62 -9.50
CA PRO A 56 11.41 26.38 -9.69
C PRO A 56 10.13 26.59 -10.50
N ASP A 57 9.82 25.63 -11.36
CA ASP A 57 8.60 25.64 -12.16
C ASP A 57 7.35 25.75 -11.29
N VAL A 58 6.42 26.62 -11.66
CA VAL A 58 5.14 26.80 -10.96
C VAL A 58 4.03 26.07 -11.72
N TYR A 59 3.19 25.36 -10.99
CA TYR A 59 2.04 24.67 -11.54
C TYR A 59 0.77 25.43 -11.15
N VAL A 60 0.02 25.92 -12.15
CA VAL A 60 -1.24 26.64 -11.95
C VAL A 60 -2.41 25.84 -12.47
N PRO A 61 -3.62 25.94 -11.87
CA PRO A 61 -4.81 25.30 -12.42
C PRO A 61 -5.06 25.75 -13.86
N CYS A 62 -5.48 24.83 -14.71
CA CYS A 62 -5.82 25.11 -16.10
C CYS A 62 -7.07 26.01 -16.17
N ASP A 63 -6.98 27.16 -16.83
CA ASP A 63 -8.09 28.14 -16.96
C ASP A 63 -9.28 27.58 -17.75
N VAL A 64 -9.07 26.60 -18.62
CA VAL A 64 -10.13 25.98 -19.44
C VAL A 64 -10.95 24.96 -18.67
N CYS A 65 -10.28 24.04 -17.94
CA CYS A 65 -10.97 22.98 -17.21
C CYS A 65 -11.02 23.20 -15.69
N HIS A 66 -10.41 24.25 -15.18
CA HIS A 66 -10.35 24.60 -13.76
C HIS A 66 -9.90 23.41 -12.88
N GLY A 67 -8.85 22.69 -13.33
CA GLY A 67 -8.33 21.52 -12.65
C GLY A 67 -9.05 20.20 -12.92
N LYS A 68 -10.20 20.21 -13.57
CA LYS A 68 -11.07 19.04 -13.75
C LYS A 68 -10.56 18.00 -14.77
N ARG A 69 -9.49 18.27 -15.51
CA ARG A 69 -8.79 17.34 -16.43
C ARG A 69 -9.57 16.93 -17.69
N TYR A 70 -10.88 17.05 -17.70
CA TYR A 70 -11.77 16.63 -18.79
C TYR A 70 -12.45 17.81 -19.46
N ASN A 71 -12.95 17.59 -20.67
CA ASN A 71 -13.78 18.55 -21.34
C ASN A 71 -15.22 18.54 -20.76
N ARG A 72 -15.97 19.60 -21.01
CA ARG A 72 -17.31 19.78 -20.47
C ARG A 72 -18.26 18.64 -20.81
N GLU A 73 -18.25 18.17 -22.04
CA GLU A 73 -19.12 17.09 -22.52
C GLU A 73 -18.89 15.76 -21.79
N THR A 74 -17.63 15.43 -21.45
CA THR A 74 -17.30 14.23 -20.66
C THR A 74 -17.78 14.37 -19.22
N LEU A 75 -17.72 15.56 -18.66
CA LEU A 75 -18.16 15.84 -17.29
C LEU A 75 -19.70 15.84 -17.12
N GLU A 76 -20.46 15.93 -18.21
CA GLU A 76 -21.92 15.79 -18.19
C GLU A 76 -22.39 14.36 -17.91
N ILE A 77 -21.55 13.36 -18.14
CA ILE A 77 -21.88 11.95 -17.86
C ILE A 77 -21.77 11.68 -16.38
N LEU A 78 -22.87 11.26 -15.78
CA LEU A 78 -22.98 11.05 -14.33
C LEU A 78 -23.27 9.57 -14.01
N TYR A 79 -22.51 9.01 -13.07
CA TYR A 79 -22.82 7.76 -12.41
C TYR A 79 -23.25 8.04 -10.97
N LYS A 80 -24.50 7.69 -10.62
CA LYS A 80 -25.10 8.01 -9.30
C LYS A 80 -24.93 9.49 -8.88
N GLY A 81 -24.98 10.42 -9.83
CA GLY A 81 -24.86 11.86 -9.57
C GLY A 81 -23.42 12.40 -9.58
N PHE A 82 -22.42 11.56 -9.75
CA PHE A 82 -21.00 11.95 -9.78
C PHE A 82 -20.42 11.80 -11.18
N ASN A 83 -19.70 12.81 -11.66
CA ASN A 83 -18.94 12.72 -12.88
C ASN A 83 -17.57 12.07 -12.63
N ILE A 84 -16.83 11.79 -13.71
CA ILE A 84 -15.53 11.12 -13.61
C ILE A 84 -14.50 11.94 -12.81
N ASN A 85 -14.55 13.28 -12.86
CA ASN A 85 -13.65 14.12 -12.06
C ASN A 85 -14.01 14.09 -10.59
N ASP A 86 -15.30 14.09 -10.24
CA ASP A 86 -15.74 14.01 -8.85
C ASP A 86 -15.23 12.70 -8.22
N VAL A 87 -15.29 11.60 -9.00
CA VAL A 87 -14.72 10.31 -8.56
C VAL A 87 -13.20 10.38 -8.36
N LEU A 88 -12.47 11.13 -9.20
CA LEU A 88 -11.03 11.32 -9.02
C LEU A 88 -10.68 12.11 -7.74
N GLU A 89 -11.57 13.03 -7.34
CA GLU A 89 -11.38 13.84 -6.14
C GLU A 89 -11.84 13.13 -4.85
N MET A 90 -12.59 12.02 -4.96
CA MET A 90 -12.98 11.22 -3.80
C MET A 90 -11.76 10.56 -3.14
N THR A 91 -11.85 10.39 -1.82
CA THR A 91 -10.96 9.50 -1.07
C THR A 91 -11.22 8.04 -1.45
N VAL A 92 -10.27 7.15 -1.16
CA VAL A 92 -10.47 5.71 -1.38
C VAL A 92 -11.66 5.20 -0.58
N GLU A 93 -11.84 5.68 0.66
CA GLU A 93 -12.96 5.31 1.53
C GLU A 93 -14.31 5.71 0.93
N ASP A 94 -14.46 6.97 0.48
CA ASP A 94 -15.71 7.45 -0.11
C ASP A 94 -16.02 6.74 -1.42
N ALA A 95 -14.99 6.50 -2.23
CA ALA A 95 -15.13 5.73 -3.46
C ALA A 95 -15.55 4.28 -3.19
N LEU A 96 -15.06 3.66 -2.12
CA LEU A 96 -15.46 2.30 -1.73
C LEU A 96 -16.97 2.24 -1.44
N LYS A 97 -17.49 3.20 -0.68
CA LYS A 97 -18.94 3.33 -0.39
C LYS A 97 -19.77 3.50 -1.68
N LEU A 98 -19.30 4.34 -2.61
CA LEU A 98 -19.98 4.58 -3.88
C LEU A 98 -20.01 3.35 -4.78
N PHE A 99 -18.88 2.62 -4.88
CA PHE A 99 -18.67 1.49 -5.80
C PHE A 99 -18.86 0.12 -5.15
N GLU A 100 -19.37 0.03 -3.93
CA GLU A 100 -19.70 -1.23 -3.26
C GLU A 100 -20.49 -2.22 -4.17
N PRO A 101 -21.50 -1.76 -4.95
CA PRO A 101 -22.24 -2.64 -5.86
C PRO A 101 -21.44 -3.13 -7.09
N VAL A 102 -20.20 -2.68 -7.27
CA VAL A 102 -19.36 -3.00 -8.43
C VAL A 102 -18.12 -3.80 -7.99
N PRO A 103 -18.19 -5.15 -7.90
CA PRO A 103 -17.15 -5.98 -7.28
C PRO A 103 -15.76 -5.83 -7.91
N SER A 104 -15.67 -5.52 -9.22
CA SER A 104 -14.42 -5.32 -9.92
C SER A 104 -13.66 -4.05 -9.48
N ILE A 105 -14.38 -3.06 -8.95
CA ILE A 105 -13.84 -1.82 -8.41
C ILE A 105 -13.68 -1.95 -6.90
N ALA A 106 -14.73 -2.41 -6.19
CA ALA A 106 -14.75 -2.53 -4.74
C ALA A 106 -13.55 -3.32 -4.19
N ARG A 107 -13.27 -4.51 -4.72
CA ARG A 107 -12.12 -5.33 -4.30
C ARG A 107 -10.78 -4.62 -4.38
N LYS A 108 -10.59 -3.75 -5.38
CA LYS A 108 -9.34 -2.99 -5.54
C LYS A 108 -9.26 -1.81 -4.56
N LEU A 109 -10.40 -1.24 -4.21
CA LEU A 109 -10.48 -0.19 -3.19
C LEU A 109 -10.31 -0.78 -1.79
N GLU A 110 -10.90 -1.94 -1.51
CA GLU A 110 -10.69 -2.71 -0.27
C GLU A 110 -9.20 -2.97 -0.02
N THR A 111 -8.46 -3.47 -1.01
CA THR A 111 -7.00 -3.69 -0.85
C THR A 111 -6.21 -2.40 -0.61
N LEU A 112 -6.73 -1.23 -1.00
CA LEU A 112 -6.12 0.07 -0.66
C LEU A 112 -6.43 0.47 0.78
N VAL A 113 -7.64 0.21 1.26
CA VAL A 113 -8.03 0.43 2.66
C VAL A 113 -7.23 -0.50 3.57
N ASP A 114 -7.11 -1.79 3.21
CA ASP A 114 -6.36 -2.79 3.98
C ASP A 114 -4.89 -2.37 4.23
N VAL A 115 -4.27 -1.67 3.29
CA VAL A 115 -2.90 -1.15 3.46
C VAL A 115 -2.84 0.25 4.09
N GLY A 116 -3.92 0.74 4.69
CA GLY A 116 -3.94 2.05 5.38
C GLY A 116 -3.91 3.25 4.42
N LEU A 117 -4.51 3.14 3.23
CA LEU A 117 -4.57 4.22 2.24
C LEU A 117 -5.99 4.72 1.99
N SER A 118 -6.85 4.69 3.02
CA SER A 118 -8.26 5.12 2.95
C SER A 118 -8.42 6.61 2.62
N TYR A 119 -7.50 7.44 3.10
CA TYR A 119 -7.55 8.91 3.02
C TYR A 119 -7.07 9.52 1.70
N ILE A 120 -6.32 8.77 0.87
CA ILE A 120 -5.78 9.30 -0.37
C ILE A 120 -6.85 9.43 -1.45
N LYS A 121 -6.72 10.46 -2.29
CA LYS A 121 -7.64 10.67 -3.42
C LYS A 121 -7.31 9.76 -4.60
N LEU A 122 -8.34 9.27 -5.30
CA LEU A 122 -8.16 8.41 -6.48
C LEU A 122 -7.38 9.08 -7.62
N GLY A 123 -7.54 10.38 -7.79
CA GLY A 123 -6.85 11.19 -8.80
C GLY A 123 -5.51 11.77 -8.36
N GLN A 124 -5.04 11.48 -7.14
CA GLN A 124 -3.78 12.03 -6.62
C GLN A 124 -2.58 11.66 -7.50
N SER A 125 -1.71 12.63 -7.76
CA SER A 125 -0.49 12.40 -8.54
C SER A 125 0.47 11.50 -7.78
N ALA A 126 1.19 10.65 -8.50
CA ALA A 126 2.22 9.80 -7.89
C ALA A 126 3.39 10.60 -7.29
N THR A 127 3.62 11.81 -7.78
CA THR A 127 4.67 12.72 -7.32
C THR A 127 4.37 13.36 -5.96
N THR A 128 3.10 13.34 -5.53
CA THR A 128 2.66 13.88 -4.24
C THR A 128 2.55 12.82 -3.15
N LEU A 129 2.82 11.56 -3.48
CA LEU A 129 2.85 10.46 -2.52
C LEU A 129 4.19 10.41 -1.80
N SER A 130 4.16 10.18 -0.51
CA SER A 130 5.36 9.82 0.26
C SER A 130 5.94 8.46 -0.21
N GLY A 131 7.21 8.19 0.15
CA GLY A 131 7.85 6.90 -0.16
C GLY A 131 7.04 5.71 0.37
N GLY A 132 6.60 5.75 1.61
CA GLY A 132 5.78 4.73 2.24
C GLY A 132 4.41 4.55 1.57
N GLU A 133 3.70 5.64 1.23
CA GLU A 133 2.44 5.56 0.48
C GLU A 133 2.63 4.91 -0.89
N ALA A 134 3.71 5.28 -1.60
CA ALA A 134 4.02 4.69 -2.91
C ALA A 134 4.31 3.17 -2.82
N GLN A 135 4.96 2.72 -1.75
CA GLN A 135 5.19 1.30 -1.47
C GLN A 135 3.88 0.58 -1.17
N ARG A 136 3.02 1.12 -0.29
CA ARG A 136 1.72 0.55 0.04
C ARG A 136 0.79 0.46 -1.17
N VAL A 137 0.84 1.46 -2.06
CA VAL A 137 0.15 1.39 -3.37
C VAL A 137 0.64 0.23 -4.23
N LYS A 138 1.94 -0.08 -4.22
CA LYS A 138 2.47 -1.27 -4.90
C LYS A 138 2.01 -2.55 -4.22
N LEU A 139 2.07 -2.58 -2.88
CA LEU A 139 1.63 -3.73 -2.08
C LEU A 139 0.16 -4.07 -2.33
N SER A 140 -0.75 -3.08 -2.31
CA SER A 140 -2.17 -3.31 -2.60
C SER A 140 -2.43 -3.91 -3.98
N LYS A 141 -1.57 -3.58 -4.97
CA LYS A 141 -1.65 -4.19 -6.30
C LYS A 141 -1.27 -5.67 -6.27
N GLU A 142 -0.24 -6.04 -5.54
CA GLU A 142 0.16 -7.44 -5.42
C GLU A 142 -0.88 -8.25 -4.63
N LEU A 143 -1.45 -7.69 -3.57
CA LEU A 143 -2.57 -8.27 -2.81
C LEU A 143 -3.82 -8.51 -3.67
N SER A 144 -4.08 -7.64 -4.65
CA SER A 144 -5.21 -7.81 -5.57
C SER A 144 -5.03 -8.94 -6.60
N ARG A 145 -3.82 -9.53 -6.67
CA ARG A 145 -3.51 -10.65 -7.56
C ARG A 145 -3.74 -11.99 -6.83
N ARG A 146 -3.93 -13.03 -7.63
CA ARG A 146 -3.97 -14.40 -7.10
C ARG A 146 -2.58 -14.78 -6.61
N ASP A 147 -2.46 -15.07 -5.33
CA ASP A 147 -1.19 -15.44 -4.72
C ASP A 147 -0.75 -16.85 -5.12
N THR A 148 0.57 -17.03 -5.27
CA THR A 148 1.20 -18.32 -5.59
C THR A 148 1.88 -18.95 -4.36
N GLY A 149 1.97 -18.24 -3.25
CA GLY A 149 2.67 -18.68 -2.02
C GLY A 149 4.19 -18.86 -2.19
N ARG A 150 4.81 -18.19 -3.18
CA ARG A 150 6.25 -18.31 -3.50
C ARG A 150 6.89 -16.96 -3.81
N THR A 151 6.33 -15.88 -3.31
CA THR A 151 6.82 -14.53 -3.56
C THR A 151 7.70 -14.06 -2.41
N LEU A 152 8.79 -13.36 -2.75
CA LEU A 152 9.60 -12.60 -1.78
C LEU A 152 9.17 -11.13 -1.86
N TYR A 153 8.66 -10.62 -0.75
CA TYR A 153 8.35 -9.21 -0.58
C TYR A 153 9.47 -8.56 0.22
N ILE A 154 10.02 -7.46 -0.29
CA ILE A 154 11.01 -6.63 0.42
C ILE A 154 10.37 -5.24 0.57
N LEU A 155 10.19 -4.82 1.80
CA LEU A 155 9.58 -3.55 2.17
C LEU A 155 10.59 -2.74 2.98
N ASP A 156 10.74 -1.48 2.59
CA ASP A 156 11.66 -0.54 3.21
C ASP A 156 10.82 0.55 3.90
N GLU A 157 10.88 0.61 5.24
CA GLU A 157 10.14 1.52 6.11
C GLU A 157 8.65 1.68 5.74
N PRO A 158 7.88 0.59 5.59
CA PRO A 158 6.50 0.68 5.12
C PRO A 158 5.55 1.40 6.10
N THR A 159 5.96 1.60 7.36
CA THR A 159 5.17 2.31 8.37
C THR A 159 5.39 3.83 8.38
N THR A 160 6.32 4.35 7.56
CA THR A 160 6.61 5.78 7.51
C THR A 160 5.36 6.61 7.21
N GLY A 161 5.03 7.55 8.11
CA GLY A 161 3.87 8.43 7.98
C GLY A 161 2.52 7.76 8.28
N LEU A 162 2.51 6.58 8.91
CA LEU A 162 1.30 5.92 9.37
C LEU A 162 0.94 6.27 10.82
N HIS A 163 -0.37 6.35 11.08
CA HIS A 163 -0.90 6.35 12.42
C HIS A 163 -0.91 4.92 12.99
N PHE A 164 -0.95 4.76 14.32
CA PHE A 164 -0.92 3.44 14.99
C PHE A 164 -1.98 2.46 14.48
N HIS A 165 -3.19 2.93 14.22
CA HIS A 165 -4.27 2.10 13.66
C HIS A 165 -3.95 1.58 12.25
N ASP A 166 -3.31 2.40 11.42
CA ASP A 166 -2.93 2.01 10.06
C ASP A 166 -1.78 1.00 10.08
N ILE A 167 -0.89 1.08 11.10
CA ILE A 167 0.18 0.10 11.31
C ILE A 167 -0.42 -1.28 11.63
N GLU A 168 -1.44 -1.33 12.48
CA GLU A 168 -2.14 -2.58 12.80
C GLU A 168 -2.76 -3.21 11.56
N ALA A 169 -3.46 -2.42 10.73
CA ALA A 169 -4.03 -2.87 9.46
C ALA A 169 -2.94 -3.41 8.51
N LEU A 170 -1.82 -2.68 8.38
CA LEU A 170 -0.68 -3.11 7.57
C LEU A 170 -0.08 -4.43 8.07
N LEU A 171 0.10 -4.59 9.39
CA LEU A 171 0.59 -5.83 9.99
C LEU A 171 -0.35 -7.01 9.68
N GLY A 172 -1.66 -6.82 9.78
CA GLY A 172 -2.65 -7.83 9.40
C GLY A 172 -2.45 -8.32 7.96
N VAL A 173 -2.17 -7.40 7.05
CA VAL A 173 -1.89 -7.72 5.64
C VAL A 173 -0.56 -8.48 5.48
N LEU A 174 0.51 -8.04 6.14
CA LEU A 174 1.82 -8.70 6.07
C LEU A 174 1.78 -10.12 6.62
N HIS A 175 1.08 -10.33 7.74
CA HIS A 175 0.85 -11.65 8.31
C HIS A 175 0.05 -12.55 7.37
N LYS A 176 -1.00 -12.03 6.74
CA LYS A 176 -1.78 -12.76 5.74
C LYS A 176 -0.90 -13.24 4.58
N LEU A 177 -0.04 -12.35 4.02
CA LEU A 177 0.90 -12.73 2.96
C LEU A 177 1.85 -13.84 3.41
N ARG A 178 2.38 -13.76 4.63
CA ARG A 178 3.22 -14.81 5.22
C ARG A 178 2.47 -16.13 5.34
N ASP A 179 1.26 -16.11 5.87
CA ASP A 179 0.44 -17.30 6.11
C ASP A 179 0.03 -17.99 4.79
N GLU A 180 -0.07 -17.24 3.70
CA GLU A 180 -0.26 -17.75 2.34
C GLU A 180 1.02 -18.42 1.77
N GLY A 181 2.12 -18.45 2.53
CA GLY A 181 3.37 -19.14 2.21
C GLY A 181 4.45 -18.28 1.57
N ASN A 182 4.25 -16.96 1.51
CA ASN A 182 5.25 -16.02 1.01
C ASN A 182 6.34 -15.74 2.05
N THR A 183 7.44 -15.16 1.58
CA THR A 183 8.50 -14.63 2.45
C THR A 183 8.40 -13.11 2.44
N VAL A 184 8.34 -12.50 3.63
CA VAL A 184 8.28 -11.05 3.78
C VAL A 184 9.52 -10.59 4.54
N VAL A 185 10.28 -9.69 3.93
CA VAL A 185 11.44 -9.01 4.55
C VAL A 185 11.07 -7.55 4.72
N VAL A 186 11.16 -7.05 5.94
CA VAL A 186 10.81 -5.67 6.26
C VAL A 186 12.02 -5.00 6.90
N ILE A 187 12.40 -3.84 6.41
CA ILE A 187 13.37 -2.95 7.06
C ILE A 187 12.55 -1.95 7.86
N GLU A 188 12.71 -1.93 9.18
CA GLU A 188 11.86 -1.14 10.06
C GLU A 188 12.56 -0.70 11.35
N HIS A 189 12.08 0.43 11.89
CA HIS A 189 12.49 0.95 13.19
C HIS A 189 11.33 0.93 14.20
N ASN A 190 10.10 0.72 13.74
CA ASN A 190 8.91 0.70 14.56
C ASN A 190 8.88 -0.57 15.41
N LEU A 191 8.95 -0.42 16.71
CA LEU A 191 8.98 -1.54 17.67
C LEU A 191 7.69 -2.37 17.65
N ASP A 192 6.54 -1.77 17.30
CA ASP A 192 5.29 -2.51 17.19
C ASP A 192 5.31 -3.49 16.03
N VAL A 193 6.05 -3.18 14.97
CA VAL A 193 6.31 -4.09 13.85
C VAL A 193 7.36 -5.12 14.24
N ILE A 194 8.48 -4.68 14.80
CA ILE A 194 9.63 -5.53 15.14
C ILE A 194 9.23 -6.64 16.11
N LYS A 195 8.43 -6.33 17.15
CA LYS A 195 7.96 -7.34 18.13
C LYS A 195 7.08 -8.44 17.54
N THR A 196 6.51 -8.24 16.35
CA THR A 196 5.63 -9.22 15.67
C THR A 196 6.35 -10.09 14.67
N ALA A 197 7.65 -9.89 14.49
CA ALA A 197 8.45 -10.65 13.55
C ALA A 197 8.66 -12.11 14.01
N ASP A 198 8.72 -13.03 13.05
CA ASP A 198 9.11 -14.41 13.33
C ASP A 198 10.63 -14.52 13.53
N TRP A 199 11.40 -13.64 12.87
CA TRP A 199 12.85 -13.61 12.91
C TRP A 199 13.39 -12.20 12.68
N ILE A 200 14.37 -11.79 13.47
CA ILE A 200 15.01 -10.48 13.39
C ILE A 200 16.49 -10.67 13.03
N VAL A 201 17.00 -9.77 12.21
CA VAL A 201 18.44 -9.58 11.97
C VAL A 201 18.76 -8.16 12.42
N ASP A 202 19.40 -8.02 13.58
CA ASP A 202 19.77 -6.73 14.13
C ASP A 202 21.19 -6.33 13.75
N LEU A 203 21.30 -5.12 13.20
CA LEU A 203 22.57 -4.55 12.75
C LEU A 203 22.98 -3.38 13.63
N GLY A 204 24.26 -3.32 13.98
CA GLY A 204 24.78 -2.23 14.78
C GLY A 204 26.28 -2.36 15.03
N PRO A 205 26.78 -1.84 16.20
CA PRO A 205 26.05 -1.02 17.18
C PRO A 205 25.74 0.40 16.68
N GLU A 206 26.55 0.94 15.77
CA GLU A 206 26.43 2.29 15.23
C GLU A 206 26.16 2.28 13.73
N GLY A 207 25.92 3.45 13.13
CA GLY A 207 25.81 3.63 11.68
C GLY A 207 27.17 3.92 10.99
N GLY A 208 27.19 3.88 9.65
CA GLY A 208 28.33 4.23 8.83
C GLY A 208 29.53 3.28 9.02
N HIS A 209 30.76 3.84 9.12
CA HIS A 209 32.00 3.07 9.18
C HIS A 209 32.18 2.23 10.46
N ARG A 210 31.42 2.54 11.52
CA ARG A 210 31.47 1.83 12.82
C ARG A 210 30.28 0.90 13.05
N GLY A 211 29.40 0.77 12.08
CA GLY A 211 28.18 -0.03 12.15
C GLY A 211 28.09 -1.07 11.03
N GLY A 212 26.89 -1.59 10.83
CA GLY A 212 26.59 -2.54 9.74
C GLY A 212 27.08 -3.96 9.99
N THR A 213 27.48 -4.30 11.21
CA THR A 213 27.75 -5.69 11.61
C THR A 213 26.49 -6.32 12.20
N ILE A 214 26.33 -7.62 11.99
CA ILE A 214 25.24 -8.36 12.63
C ILE A 214 25.56 -8.51 14.10
N LEU A 215 24.74 -7.93 14.97
CA LEU A 215 24.87 -8.06 16.42
C LEU A 215 24.22 -9.33 16.95
N VAL A 216 23.01 -9.59 16.51
CA VAL A 216 22.21 -10.75 16.91
C VAL A 216 21.21 -11.10 15.84
N THR A 217 20.88 -12.38 15.72
CA THR A 217 19.79 -12.88 14.88
C THR A 217 18.98 -13.87 15.69
N GLY A 218 17.64 -13.78 15.59
CA GLY A 218 16.76 -14.68 16.35
C GLY A 218 15.34 -14.15 16.43
N THR A 219 14.59 -14.73 17.33
CA THR A 219 13.25 -14.24 17.68
C THR A 219 13.33 -12.89 18.39
N PRO A 220 12.22 -12.16 18.51
CA PRO A 220 12.18 -10.92 19.30
C PRO A 220 12.71 -11.11 20.73
N GLU A 221 12.44 -12.27 21.36
CA GLU A 221 12.92 -12.63 22.70
C GLU A 221 14.44 -12.83 22.73
N ASP A 222 15.01 -13.47 21.70
CA ASP A 222 16.46 -13.66 21.59
C ASP A 222 17.19 -12.32 21.44
N VAL A 223 16.61 -11.41 20.65
CA VAL A 223 17.14 -10.05 20.48
C VAL A 223 17.02 -9.24 21.77
N ALA A 224 15.88 -9.34 22.48
CA ALA A 224 15.65 -8.67 23.76
C ALA A 224 16.64 -9.15 24.86
N ALA A 225 17.13 -10.39 24.77
CA ALA A 225 18.12 -10.92 25.69
C ALA A 225 19.57 -10.49 25.38
N CYS A 226 19.82 -9.84 24.24
CA CYS A 226 21.16 -9.40 23.83
C CYS A 226 21.50 -8.02 24.41
N PRO A 227 22.45 -7.88 25.36
CA PRO A 227 22.75 -6.58 25.99
C PRO A 227 23.36 -5.55 25.04
N GLN A 228 23.97 -6.00 23.93
CA GLN A 228 24.65 -5.16 22.95
C GLN A 228 23.65 -4.58 21.92
N SER A 229 22.44 -5.14 21.83
CA SER A 229 21.39 -4.68 20.94
C SER A 229 20.63 -3.53 21.53
N TYR A 230 20.67 -2.36 20.91
CA TYR A 230 19.79 -1.23 21.28
C TYR A 230 18.33 -1.59 21.05
N THR A 231 18.01 -2.21 19.91
CA THR A 231 16.67 -2.72 19.62
C THR A 231 16.19 -3.68 20.72
N GLY A 232 17.07 -4.59 21.16
CA GLY A 232 16.79 -5.53 22.24
C GLY A 232 16.44 -4.87 23.57
N GLN A 233 17.16 -3.81 23.95
CA GLN A 233 16.88 -3.06 25.18
C GLN A 233 15.48 -2.44 25.20
N PHE A 234 14.99 -1.97 24.06
CA PHE A 234 13.64 -1.44 23.93
C PHE A 234 12.59 -2.56 23.84
N LEU A 235 12.86 -3.65 23.10
CA LEU A 235 11.98 -4.81 23.02
C LEU A 235 11.74 -5.46 24.39
N ALA A 236 12.76 -5.55 25.24
CA ALA A 236 12.65 -6.11 26.58
C ALA A 236 11.59 -5.42 27.46
N ARG A 237 11.27 -4.14 27.16
CA ARG A 237 10.23 -3.39 27.87
C ARG A 237 8.83 -3.62 27.31
N MET A 238 8.73 -4.09 26.09
CA MET A 238 7.46 -4.26 25.35
C MET A 238 6.98 -5.71 25.30
N LEU A 239 7.92 -6.65 25.40
CA LEU A 239 7.58 -8.07 25.44
C LEU A 239 7.06 -8.46 26.83
N PRO A 240 6.05 -9.33 26.91
CA PRO A 240 5.60 -9.84 28.21
C PRO A 240 6.74 -10.54 28.92
N SER A 241 6.93 -10.25 30.21
CA SER A 241 7.96 -10.89 31.01
C SER A 241 7.81 -12.42 30.94
N THR A 242 8.91 -13.11 30.69
CA THR A 242 9.00 -14.58 30.43
C THR A 242 8.48 -15.45 31.60
N SER A 243 8.00 -14.86 32.71
CA SER A 243 7.46 -15.58 33.86
C SER A 243 6.08 -16.22 33.66
N ALA A 244 5.44 -16.05 32.50
CA ALA A 244 4.11 -16.58 32.22
C ALA A 244 4.02 -17.26 30.83
N ARG A 245 5.04 -18.02 30.43
CA ARG A 245 4.89 -18.88 29.26
C ARG A 245 4.12 -20.13 29.69
N PRO A 246 2.86 -20.36 29.26
CA PRO A 246 2.28 -21.68 29.36
C PRO A 246 3.16 -22.61 28.52
N GLU A 247 3.67 -23.68 29.14
CA GLU A 247 4.35 -24.77 28.42
C GLU A 247 3.47 -25.15 27.22
N ARG A 248 4.04 -25.09 26.00
CA ARG A 248 3.36 -25.67 24.84
C ARG A 248 3.01 -27.10 25.19
N PRO A 249 1.74 -27.50 25.13
CA PRO A 249 1.40 -28.89 25.34
C PRO A 249 2.21 -29.74 24.36
N ALA A 250 2.92 -30.71 24.89
CA ALA A 250 3.68 -31.66 24.08
C ALA A 250 2.80 -32.18 22.94
N ALA A 251 3.32 -32.09 21.72
CA ALA A 251 2.59 -32.51 20.54
C ALA A 251 2.05 -33.92 20.73
N VAL A 252 0.75 -34.05 20.82
CA VAL A 252 0.08 -35.35 20.78
C VAL A 252 0.42 -35.96 19.43
N ALA A 253 1.13 -37.07 19.45
CA ALA A 253 1.48 -37.85 18.27
C ALA A 253 0.21 -38.35 17.59
N ASN A 254 -0.31 -37.65 16.65
CA ASN A 254 -1.37 -38.09 15.76
C ASN A 254 -0.72 -38.72 14.51
N LYS A 255 -1.25 -39.90 14.16
CA LYS A 255 -0.88 -40.80 13.08
C LYS A 255 -0.67 -40.05 11.75
N PRO A 256 0.24 -40.52 10.86
CA PRO A 256 0.63 -39.84 9.67
C PRO A 256 -0.49 -39.75 8.64
N ASP A 257 -1.03 -38.57 8.42
CA ASP A 257 -1.84 -38.28 7.24
C ASP A 257 -0.86 -38.00 6.10
N ALA A 258 -1.03 -38.67 4.96
CA ALA A 258 -0.05 -38.85 3.90
C ALA A 258 0.09 -37.61 2.97
N ARG A 259 0.03 -36.38 3.51
CA ARG A 259 0.40 -35.17 2.80
C ARG A 259 1.65 -34.55 3.42
N PRO A 260 2.71 -34.25 2.63
CA PRO A 260 3.90 -33.61 3.19
C PRO A 260 3.52 -32.24 3.81
N PRO A 261 4.02 -31.91 5.01
CA PRO A 261 3.73 -30.65 5.68
C PRO A 261 4.19 -29.50 4.79
N ARG A 262 3.28 -28.54 4.54
CA ARG A 262 3.64 -27.26 3.94
C ARG A 262 4.66 -26.59 4.86
N LYS A 263 5.89 -26.45 4.42
CA LYS A 263 6.91 -25.68 5.13
C LYS A 263 6.49 -24.21 5.13
N VAL A 264 6.01 -23.73 6.26
CA VAL A 264 5.81 -22.29 6.50
C VAL A 264 7.19 -21.67 6.52
N LYS A 265 7.44 -20.72 5.62
CA LYS A 265 8.70 -19.98 5.60
C LYS A 265 8.62 -18.82 6.60
N PRO A 266 9.68 -18.56 7.38
CA PRO A 266 9.67 -17.49 8.37
C PRO A 266 9.60 -16.11 7.69
N CYS A 267 8.95 -15.16 8.37
CA CYS A 267 9.03 -13.74 8.07
C CYS A 267 10.39 -13.23 8.59
N LEU A 268 11.25 -12.74 7.71
CA LEU A 268 12.55 -12.18 8.06
C LEU A 268 12.39 -10.66 8.18
N LEU A 269 12.64 -10.14 9.37
CA LEU A 269 12.68 -8.71 9.64
C LEU A 269 14.13 -8.27 9.76
N TYR A 270 14.48 -7.25 9.00
CA TYR A 270 15.79 -6.61 9.03
C TYR A 270 15.67 -5.28 9.75
N THR A 271 16.38 -5.10 10.86
CA THR A 271 16.36 -3.86 11.62
C THR A 271 17.71 -3.15 11.50
N SER A 272 17.68 -1.86 11.16
CA SER A 272 18.81 -0.95 11.27
C SER A 272 18.34 0.26 12.07
N LEU A 273 18.80 0.40 13.31
CA LEU A 273 18.65 1.64 14.05
C LEU A 273 19.76 2.58 13.58
N MET A 274 19.41 3.63 12.82
CA MET A 274 20.28 4.78 12.65
C MET A 274 20.17 5.66 13.90
N ALA A 275 21.27 5.82 14.61
CA ALA A 275 21.43 6.84 15.64
C ALA A 275 21.70 8.20 14.99
#